data_767b86f54aabfcc7d25b5817c4381218
#
_entry.id   767b86f54aabfcc7d25b5817c4381218
#
_cell.length_a   1.000
_cell.length_b   1.000
_cell.length_c   1.000
_cell.angle_alpha   90.00
_cell.angle_beta   90.00
_cell.angle_gamma   90.00
#
_symmetry.space_group_name_H-M   'P 1'
#
loop_
_entity.id
_entity.type
_entity.pdbx_description
1 polymer ?
#
loop_
_entity_poly.entity_id
_entity_poly.type
_entity_poly.pdbx_seq_one_letter_code
_entity_poly.pdbx_strand_id
1 'polypeptide(L)'
;MNLGSFILKNALRNKRRATLSVLSVAMSLFLLVTLQVALRELTNPINDEGSSLRIIVRNKVSLAQPLPARQLQTLERIPGIAAVTPFSFFGGLYKGDEKFTSFAQFAVDPQRTLPLINDAKGLTREQLDAWLADRTSCIVGKMTADRYGLKIGDRMQFTGQIYPCDLELKIAGIYSGTADDRNVMFHQKYLDEAQGNPGTVGTWWVLAASLAEAPLVTDRINKAFANSSAEVRAESERAFVLGFVSMWANIKTLIGGISIVVVFALILVTVSTMSMAIRERFRELAILKAIGFRRRDLFVLILAESFGLAMLGALVGAGGAWVLYHQLDIQKLTNGMFIMFEVTPQMMGLAFAVAAVLGLLSAVLPMINVARTSVVQGLKTLD
;
A
#
# COMPACT_ATOMS: atom_id res chain seq x y z
N MET A 1 34.00 -30.26 20.77
CA MET A 1 32.62 -30.13 20.25
C MET A 1 32.28 -28.67 20.29
N ASN A 2 32.03 -28.05 19.12
CA ASN A 2 31.73 -26.61 19.08
C ASN A 2 30.36 -26.36 19.74
N LEU A 3 30.29 -25.36 20.62
CA LEU A 3 29.08 -24.99 21.36
C LEU A 3 27.87 -24.80 20.42
N GLY A 4 28.09 -24.23 19.23
CA GLY A 4 27.05 -24.04 18.21
C GLY A 4 26.48 -25.35 17.66
N SER A 5 27.30 -26.35 17.41
CA SER A 5 26.84 -27.69 16.98
C SER A 5 26.03 -28.41 18.06
N PHE A 6 26.39 -28.20 19.32
CA PHE A 6 25.65 -28.72 20.45
C PHE A 6 24.26 -28.06 20.57
N ILE A 7 24.19 -26.73 20.45
CA ILE A 7 22.93 -25.95 20.47
C ILE A 7 22.01 -26.40 19.36
N LEU A 8 22.53 -26.52 18.12
CA LEU A 8 21.73 -26.92 16.96
C LEU A 8 21.17 -28.33 17.08
N LYS A 9 22.02 -29.31 17.48
CA LYS A 9 21.59 -30.71 17.74
C LYS A 9 20.54 -30.79 18.85
N ASN A 10 20.67 -29.92 19.86
CA ASN A 10 19.75 -29.89 20.98
C ASN A 10 18.40 -29.26 20.62
N ALA A 11 18.40 -28.17 19.87
CA ALA A 11 17.20 -27.51 19.35
C ALA A 11 16.39 -28.42 18.41
N LEU A 12 17.07 -29.23 17.58
CA LEU A 12 16.46 -30.15 16.61
C LEU A 12 16.15 -31.56 17.18
N ARG A 13 16.44 -31.84 18.43
CA ARG A 13 16.20 -33.18 19.04
C ARG A 13 14.71 -33.54 19.04
N ASN A 14 13.84 -32.59 19.35
CA ASN A 14 12.40 -32.75 19.21
C ASN A 14 11.90 -31.99 17.97
N LYS A 15 12.03 -32.66 16.80
CA LYS A 15 11.71 -32.03 15.49
C LYS A 15 10.28 -31.52 15.44
N ARG A 16 9.29 -32.26 15.95
CA ARG A 16 7.87 -31.86 15.91
C ARG A 16 7.64 -30.54 16.65
N ARG A 17 8.22 -30.39 17.84
CA ARG A 17 8.10 -29.14 18.62
C ARG A 17 8.84 -27.98 17.97
N ALA A 18 10.08 -28.19 17.54
CA ALA A 18 10.87 -27.15 16.87
C ALA A 18 10.15 -26.64 15.61
N THR A 19 9.61 -27.54 14.79
CA THR A 19 8.86 -27.16 13.58
C THR A 19 7.57 -26.41 13.93
N LEU A 20 6.80 -26.84 14.94
CA LEU A 20 5.59 -26.13 15.35
C LEU A 20 5.91 -24.73 15.90
N SER A 21 6.99 -24.59 16.69
CA SER A 21 7.42 -23.28 17.21
C SER A 21 7.87 -22.36 16.06
N VAL A 22 8.71 -22.86 15.16
CA VAL A 22 9.14 -22.08 13.98
C VAL A 22 7.95 -21.71 13.10
N LEU A 23 7.02 -22.65 12.85
CA LEU A 23 5.84 -22.39 12.03
C LEU A 23 4.91 -21.35 12.67
N SER A 24 4.69 -21.42 13.98
CA SER A 24 3.89 -20.43 14.72
C SER A 24 4.48 -19.02 14.60
N VAL A 25 5.79 -18.89 14.85
CA VAL A 25 6.50 -17.61 14.69
C VAL A 25 6.47 -17.15 13.23
N ALA A 26 6.69 -18.06 12.28
CA ALA A 26 6.69 -17.75 10.85
C ALA A 26 5.32 -17.24 10.39
N MET A 27 4.24 -17.92 10.75
CA MET A 27 2.87 -17.50 10.38
C MET A 27 2.51 -16.13 10.95
N SER A 28 2.88 -15.86 12.21
CA SER A 28 2.58 -14.58 12.84
C SER A 28 3.42 -13.44 12.25
N LEU A 29 4.70 -13.67 11.93
CA LEU A 29 5.54 -12.66 11.29
C LEU A 29 5.19 -12.47 9.81
N PHE A 30 4.77 -13.52 9.11
CA PHE A 30 4.18 -13.42 7.78
C PHE A 30 2.96 -12.49 7.79
N LEU A 31 2.03 -12.73 8.73
CA LEU A 31 0.84 -11.88 8.89
C LEU A 31 1.21 -10.43 9.25
N LEU A 32 2.18 -10.23 10.15
CA LEU A 32 2.66 -8.90 10.51
C LEU A 32 3.20 -8.14 9.29
N VAL A 33 4.06 -8.79 8.49
CA VAL A 33 4.61 -8.20 7.26
C VAL A 33 3.49 -7.90 6.27
N THR A 34 2.55 -8.80 6.07
CA THR A 34 1.38 -8.60 5.19
C THR A 34 0.56 -7.39 5.61
N LEU A 35 0.27 -7.25 6.91
CA LEU A 35 -0.45 -6.08 7.44
C LEU A 35 0.33 -4.78 7.24
N GLN A 36 1.65 -4.80 7.38
CA GLN A 36 2.50 -3.63 7.13
C GLN A 36 2.54 -3.24 5.65
N VAL A 37 2.60 -4.23 4.74
CA VAL A 37 2.52 -3.97 3.30
C VAL A 37 1.17 -3.37 2.94
N ALA A 38 0.06 -3.97 3.40
CA ALA A 38 -1.28 -3.45 3.17
C ALA A 38 -1.46 -2.02 3.73
N LEU A 39 -0.93 -1.77 4.94
CA LEU A 39 -0.97 -0.45 5.54
C LEU A 39 -0.19 0.58 4.72
N ARG A 40 1.00 0.23 4.24
CA ARG A 40 1.81 1.10 3.40
C ARG A 40 1.07 1.47 2.12
N GLU A 41 0.48 0.50 1.45
CA GLU A 41 -0.26 0.70 0.21
C GLU A 41 -1.45 1.64 0.40
N LEU A 42 -2.14 1.51 1.53
CA LEU A 42 -3.28 2.37 1.87
C LEU A 42 -2.87 3.78 2.35
N THR A 43 -1.64 3.97 2.83
CA THR A 43 -1.23 5.24 3.46
C THR A 43 -0.21 6.04 2.68
N ASN A 44 0.50 5.41 1.75
CA ASN A 44 1.47 6.10 0.90
C ASN A 44 0.87 6.31 -0.49
N PRO A 45 0.38 7.52 -0.79
CA PRO A 45 -0.01 7.84 -2.14
C PRO A 45 1.20 7.73 -3.06
N ILE A 46 0.99 7.20 -4.24
CA ILE A 46 2.01 7.14 -5.28
C ILE A 46 2.40 8.58 -5.61
N ASN A 47 3.64 8.96 -5.29
CA ASN A 47 4.15 10.29 -5.62
C ASN A 47 4.81 10.23 -7.00
N ASP A 48 4.24 10.99 -7.91
CA ASP A 48 4.85 11.34 -9.18
C ASP A 48 5.68 12.63 -9.01
N GLU A 49 6.81 12.75 -9.69
CA GLU A 49 7.67 13.94 -9.64
C GLU A 49 6.94 15.22 -10.04
N GLY A 50 5.98 15.13 -10.97
CA GLY A 50 5.09 16.21 -11.40
C GLY A 50 4.04 16.63 -10.37
N SER A 51 3.71 15.79 -9.39
CA SER A 51 2.62 16.05 -8.43
C SER A 51 2.82 17.29 -7.55
N SER A 52 4.07 17.75 -7.41
CA SER A 52 4.40 18.97 -6.65
C SER A 52 4.05 20.26 -7.39
N LEU A 53 3.92 20.21 -8.71
CA LEU A 53 3.55 21.34 -9.55
C LEU A 53 2.05 21.39 -9.85
N ARG A 54 1.35 20.27 -9.64
CA ARG A 54 -0.07 20.15 -9.93
C ARG A 54 -0.92 20.58 -8.73
N ILE A 55 -1.90 21.43 -9.02
CA ILE A 55 -2.87 21.96 -8.07
C ILE A 55 -4.25 21.49 -8.51
N ILE A 56 -5.00 20.91 -7.60
CA ILE A 56 -6.38 20.47 -7.82
C ILE A 56 -7.31 21.52 -7.25
N VAL A 57 -8.22 22.02 -8.09
CA VAL A 57 -9.25 22.99 -7.75
C VAL A 57 -10.59 22.27 -7.81
N ARG A 58 -11.22 22.13 -6.68
CA ARG A 58 -12.50 21.46 -6.52
C ARG A 58 -13.52 22.35 -5.84
N ASN A 59 -14.78 21.95 -5.89
CA ASN A 59 -15.80 22.63 -5.11
C ASN A 59 -15.44 22.58 -3.61
N LYS A 60 -15.62 23.69 -2.92
CA LYS A 60 -15.25 23.85 -1.51
C LYS A 60 -16.04 22.91 -0.60
N VAL A 61 -17.29 22.66 -0.94
CA VAL A 61 -18.22 21.87 -0.10
C VAL A 61 -18.06 20.37 -0.36
N SER A 62 -18.08 19.95 -1.63
CA SER A 62 -18.06 18.52 -1.98
C SER A 62 -17.42 18.30 -3.35
N LEU A 63 -16.70 17.18 -3.51
CA LEU A 63 -16.22 16.71 -4.81
C LEU A 63 -17.33 16.27 -5.75
N ALA A 64 -18.48 15.85 -5.22
CA ALA A 64 -19.66 15.49 -6.02
C ALA A 64 -20.38 16.69 -6.62
N GLN A 65 -20.07 17.90 -6.17
CA GLN A 65 -20.66 19.11 -6.69
C GLN A 65 -19.78 19.70 -7.80
N PRO A 66 -20.27 19.76 -9.04
CA PRO A 66 -19.50 20.23 -10.17
C PRO A 66 -19.22 21.75 -10.09
N LEU A 67 -18.20 22.18 -10.79
CA LEU A 67 -17.81 23.58 -10.94
C LEU A 67 -18.30 24.14 -12.28
N PRO A 68 -18.67 25.42 -12.36
CA PRO A 68 -19.03 26.05 -13.62
C PRO A 68 -17.85 26.11 -14.60
N ALA A 69 -18.05 25.68 -15.85
CA ALA A 69 -17.01 25.69 -16.89
C ALA A 69 -16.45 27.10 -17.17
N ARG A 70 -17.24 28.15 -16.93
CA ARG A 70 -16.82 29.56 -17.06
C ARG A 70 -15.66 29.96 -16.13
N GLN A 71 -15.40 29.20 -15.08
CA GLN A 71 -14.27 29.46 -14.18
C GLN A 71 -12.91 29.34 -14.87
N LEU A 72 -12.82 28.62 -15.99
CA LEU A 72 -11.61 28.51 -16.80
C LEU A 72 -11.00 29.89 -17.14
N GLN A 73 -11.84 30.83 -17.59
CA GLN A 73 -11.37 32.16 -17.98
C GLN A 73 -10.75 32.94 -16.82
N THR A 74 -11.26 32.73 -15.62
CA THR A 74 -10.69 33.36 -14.41
C THR A 74 -9.38 32.68 -14.01
N LEU A 75 -9.32 31.33 -14.06
CA LEU A 75 -8.12 30.56 -13.74
C LEU A 75 -6.95 30.93 -14.69
N GLU A 76 -7.20 31.00 -15.98
CA GLU A 76 -6.16 31.35 -16.98
C GLU A 76 -5.54 32.76 -16.79
N ARG A 77 -6.24 33.66 -16.14
CA ARG A 77 -5.76 35.02 -15.85
C ARG A 77 -4.91 35.12 -14.58
N ILE A 78 -4.87 34.09 -13.76
CA ILE A 78 -4.10 34.11 -12.53
C ILE A 78 -2.60 33.94 -12.82
N PRO A 79 -1.75 34.90 -12.38
CA PRO A 79 -0.32 34.86 -12.63
C PRO A 79 0.31 33.60 -11.97
N GLY A 80 1.25 32.97 -12.68
CA GLY A 80 1.97 31.78 -12.20
C GLY A 80 1.31 30.46 -12.61
N ILE A 81 0.21 30.47 -13.33
CA ILE A 81 -0.41 29.30 -13.94
C ILE A 81 0.18 29.06 -15.33
N ALA A 82 0.71 27.86 -15.56
CA ALA A 82 1.24 27.42 -16.85
C ALA A 82 0.18 26.74 -17.72
N ALA A 83 -0.71 25.97 -17.14
CA ALA A 83 -1.79 25.26 -17.84
C ALA A 83 -2.97 25.00 -16.90
N VAL A 84 -4.17 24.91 -17.49
CA VAL A 84 -5.41 24.53 -16.80
C VAL A 84 -6.19 23.56 -17.68
N THR A 85 -6.64 22.44 -17.11
CA THR A 85 -7.50 21.48 -17.80
C THR A 85 -8.71 21.11 -16.93
N PRO A 86 -9.89 20.89 -17.56
CA PRO A 86 -10.99 20.22 -16.86
C PRO A 86 -10.61 18.77 -16.56
N PHE A 87 -11.05 18.27 -15.42
CA PHE A 87 -10.80 16.90 -15.00
C PHE A 87 -12.03 16.37 -14.27
N SER A 88 -12.86 15.62 -14.99
CA SER A 88 -14.14 15.13 -14.48
C SER A 88 -14.09 13.63 -14.35
N PHE A 89 -14.31 13.11 -13.14
CA PHE A 89 -14.38 11.68 -12.88
C PHE A 89 -15.74 11.16 -13.34
N PHE A 90 -15.76 10.25 -14.34
CA PHE A 90 -16.99 9.74 -14.92
C PHE A 90 -17.65 8.67 -14.04
N GLY A 91 -16.88 7.78 -13.42
CA GLY A 91 -17.35 6.74 -12.53
C GLY A 91 -18.36 5.78 -13.19
N GLY A 92 -18.09 5.40 -14.43
CA GLY A 92 -18.93 4.47 -15.18
C GLY A 92 -18.54 3.01 -14.95
N LEU A 93 -19.50 2.11 -15.15
CA LEU A 93 -19.30 0.68 -15.15
C LEU A 93 -18.87 0.21 -16.55
N TYR A 94 -17.70 -0.43 -16.63
CA TYR A 94 -17.22 -1.02 -17.89
C TYR A 94 -17.98 -2.32 -18.18
N LYS A 95 -18.55 -2.47 -19.37
CA LYS A 95 -19.34 -3.65 -19.74
C LYS A 95 -18.53 -4.97 -19.78
N GLY A 96 -17.19 -4.90 -19.82
CA GLY A 96 -16.31 -6.05 -19.66
C GLY A 96 -16.11 -6.52 -18.23
N ASP A 97 -16.66 -5.78 -17.22
CA ASP A 97 -16.54 -6.08 -15.80
C ASP A 97 -17.85 -5.74 -15.07
N GLU A 98 -18.75 -6.71 -15.00
CA GLU A 98 -20.15 -6.49 -14.56
C GLU A 98 -20.30 -6.13 -13.07
N LYS A 99 -19.25 -6.31 -12.26
CA LYS A 99 -19.36 -6.14 -10.80
C LYS A 99 -18.69 -4.90 -10.27
N PHE A 100 -17.54 -4.55 -10.78
CA PHE A 100 -16.74 -3.42 -10.29
C PHE A 100 -15.67 -3.03 -11.30
N THR A 101 -15.70 -1.79 -11.78
CA THR A 101 -14.64 -1.26 -12.64
C THR A 101 -13.46 -0.81 -11.78
N SER A 102 -12.33 -1.49 -11.92
CA SER A 102 -11.15 -1.29 -11.07
C SER A 102 -10.24 -0.14 -11.51
N PHE A 103 -10.64 0.62 -12.52
CA PHE A 103 -9.90 1.76 -13.07
C PHE A 103 -10.82 2.98 -13.18
N ALA A 104 -10.24 4.15 -13.01
CA ALA A 104 -10.97 5.40 -13.12
C ALA A 104 -11.06 5.86 -14.58
N GLN A 105 -12.15 6.56 -14.91
CA GLN A 105 -12.36 7.20 -16.19
C GLN A 105 -12.45 8.70 -15.96
N PHE A 106 -11.59 9.45 -16.64
CA PHE A 106 -11.51 10.90 -16.52
C PHE A 106 -11.80 11.56 -17.85
N ALA A 107 -12.78 12.46 -17.85
CA ALA A 107 -13.03 13.34 -18.95
C ALA A 107 -12.11 14.57 -18.82
N VAL A 108 -11.35 14.85 -19.88
CA VAL A 108 -10.31 15.89 -19.92
C VAL A 108 -10.37 16.67 -21.24
N ASP A 109 -9.75 17.83 -21.28
CA ASP A 109 -9.42 18.49 -22.55
C ASP A 109 -8.04 17.99 -23.01
N PRO A 110 -7.92 17.18 -24.07
CA PRO A 110 -6.65 16.57 -24.45
C PRO A 110 -5.54 17.56 -24.72
N GLN A 111 -5.84 18.70 -25.41
CA GLN A 111 -4.83 19.70 -25.72
C GLN A 111 -4.27 20.38 -24.46
N ARG A 112 -5.14 20.61 -23.48
CA ARG A 112 -4.78 21.27 -22.21
C ARG A 112 -4.17 20.29 -21.21
N THR A 113 -4.46 19.00 -21.35
CA THR A 113 -3.99 17.96 -20.42
C THR A 113 -2.57 17.51 -20.72
N LEU A 114 -2.15 17.54 -21.99
CA LEU A 114 -0.82 17.10 -22.40
C LEU A 114 0.34 17.73 -21.58
N PRO A 115 0.34 19.02 -21.25
CA PRO A 115 1.38 19.61 -20.41
C PRO A 115 1.40 19.06 -18.98
N LEU A 116 0.25 18.60 -18.45
CA LEU A 116 0.12 18.07 -17.10
C LEU A 116 0.52 16.61 -16.99
N ILE A 117 0.39 15.86 -18.10
CA ILE A 117 0.74 14.43 -18.19
C ILE A 117 2.05 14.20 -18.97
N ASN A 118 2.93 15.17 -18.94
CA ASN A 118 4.19 15.17 -19.70
C ASN A 118 5.07 13.94 -19.43
N ASP A 119 4.84 13.28 -18.31
CA ASP A 119 5.54 12.07 -17.90
C ASP A 119 4.94 10.77 -18.50
N ALA A 120 3.78 10.86 -19.17
CA ALA A 120 3.16 9.70 -19.82
C ALA A 120 4.00 9.23 -21.00
N LYS A 121 4.58 8.05 -20.86
CA LYS A 121 5.42 7.40 -21.86
C LYS A 121 4.61 6.42 -22.71
N GLY A 122 5.15 6.05 -23.86
CA GLY A 122 4.56 5.03 -24.72
C GLY A 122 3.54 5.57 -25.74
N LEU A 123 3.09 6.81 -25.66
CA LEU A 123 2.26 7.41 -26.70
C LEU A 123 3.12 7.85 -27.89
N THR A 124 2.81 7.34 -29.07
CA THR A 124 3.40 7.85 -30.31
C THR A 124 2.70 9.14 -30.76
N ARG A 125 3.37 9.91 -31.64
CA ARG A 125 2.77 11.12 -32.20
C ARG A 125 1.47 10.84 -32.94
N GLU A 126 1.43 9.74 -33.68
CA GLU A 126 0.23 9.29 -34.40
C GLU A 126 -0.94 9.00 -33.45
N GLN A 127 -0.66 8.38 -32.30
CA GLN A 127 -1.69 8.09 -31.28
C GLN A 127 -2.20 9.37 -30.63
N LEU A 128 -1.31 10.32 -30.35
CA LEU A 128 -1.69 11.64 -29.85
C LEU A 128 -2.55 12.39 -30.85
N ASP A 129 -2.15 12.43 -32.12
CA ASP A 129 -2.90 13.11 -33.17
C ASP A 129 -4.28 12.44 -33.38
N ALA A 130 -4.34 11.12 -33.31
CA ALA A 130 -5.60 10.38 -33.39
C ALA A 130 -6.52 10.69 -32.18
N TRP A 131 -5.96 10.79 -30.95
CA TRP A 131 -6.71 11.19 -29.78
C TRP A 131 -7.23 12.61 -29.87
N LEU A 132 -6.41 13.56 -30.34
CA LEU A 132 -6.80 14.94 -30.51
C LEU A 132 -7.87 15.16 -31.60
N ALA A 133 -7.85 14.33 -32.65
CA ALA A 133 -8.75 14.45 -33.80
C ALA A 133 -10.17 13.88 -33.57
N ASP A 134 -10.28 12.81 -32.79
CA ASP A 134 -11.55 12.11 -32.57
C ASP A 134 -12.02 12.28 -31.12
N ARG A 135 -13.06 13.08 -30.93
CA ARG A 135 -13.63 13.33 -29.59
C ARG A 135 -14.30 12.14 -28.93
N THR A 136 -14.62 11.07 -29.65
CA THR A 136 -15.11 9.80 -29.11
C THR A 136 -13.97 8.87 -28.71
N SER A 137 -12.74 9.30 -28.91
CA SER A 137 -11.57 8.49 -28.58
C SER A 137 -11.07 8.70 -27.15
N CYS A 138 -10.29 7.73 -26.71
CA CYS A 138 -9.65 7.73 -25.39
C CYS A 138 -8.22 7.23 -25.48
N ILE A 139 -7.44 7.55 -24.44
CA ILE A 139 -6.18 6.87 -24.14
C ILE A 139 -6.36 6.02 -22.88
N VAL A 140 -5.74 4.83 -22.90
CA VAL A 140 -5.88 3.82 -21.85
C VAL A 140 -4.53 3.56 -21.22
N GLY A 141 -4.46 3.48 -19.92
CA GLY A 141 -3.25 3.11 -19.22
C GLY A 141 -2.87 1.65 -19.49
N LYS A 142 -1.57 1.41 -19.60
CA LYS A 142 -1.02 0.10 -19.98
C LYS A 142 -1.53 -1.03 -19.08
N MET A 143 -1.64 -0.79 -17.77
CA MET A 143 -2.12 -1.80 -16.83
C MET A 143 -3.55 -2.26 -17.12
N THR A 144 -4.44 -1.34 -17.49
CA THR A 144 -5.81 -1.66 -17.90
C THR A 144 -5.84 -2.34 -19.26
N ALA A 145 -5.05 -1.87 -20.23
CA ALA A 145 -4.94 -2.49 -21.54
C ALA A 145 -4.46 -3.94 -21.44
N ASP A 146 -3.40 -4.20 -20.69
CA ASP A 146 -2.86 -5.55 -20.48
C ASP A 146 -3.86 -6.47 -19.76
N ARG A 147 -4.57 -5.93 -18.76
CA ARG A 147 -5.55 -6.69 -17.98
C ARG A 147 -6.74 -7.18 -18.81
N TYR A 148 -7.29 -6.33 -19.63
CA TYR A 148 -8.48 -6.65 -20.44
C TYR A 148 -8.12 -7.09 -21.87
N GLY A 149 -6.82 -7.19 -22.20
CA GLY A 149 -6.35 -7.56 -23.54
C GLY A 149 -6.70 -6.55 -24.62
N LEU A 150 -6.82 -5.27 -24.25
CA LEU A 150 -7.25 -4.19 -25.14
C LEU A 150 -6.13 -3.75 -26.06
N LYS A 151 -6.52 -3.41 -27.29
CA LYS A 151 -5.62 -2.93 -28.33
C LYS A 151 -6.08 -1.59 -28.88
N ILE A 152 -5.16 -0.89 -29.52
CA ILE A 152 -5.48 0.36 -30.23
C ILE A 152 -6.52 0.03 -31.31
N GLY A 153 -7.58 0.85 -31.36
CA GLY A 153 -8.72 0.68 -32.27
C GLY A 153 -9.92 -0.04 -31.64
N ASP A 154 -9.73 -0.76 -30.53
CA ASP A 154 -10.84 -1.40 -29.81
C ASP A 154 -11.79 -0.36 -29.23
N ARG A 155 -13.01 -0.79 -28.90
CA ARG A 155 -14.04 0.04 -28.30
C ARG A 155 -14.35 -0.40 -26.88
N MET A 156 -14.43 0.55 -25.99
CA MET A 156 -14.82 0.36 -24.60
C MET A 156 -16.21 0.97 -24.37
N GLN A 157 -17.12 0.18 -23.81
CA GLN A 157 -18.48 0.64 -23.49
C GLN A 157 -18.63 0.79 -21.97
N PHE A 158 -19.16 1.93 -21.57
CA PHE A 158 -19.39 2.29 -20.17
C PHE A 158 -20.84 2.68 -19.94
N THR A 159 -21.41 2.18 -18.84
CA THR A 159 -22.69 2.66 -18.32
C THR A 159 -22.44 3.63 -17.18
N GLY A 160 -22.91 4.86 -17.31
CA GLY A 160 -22.67 5.91 -16.32
C GLY A 160 -23.41 5.64 -15.01
N GLN A 161 -22.71 5.81 -13.90
CA GLN A 161 -23.29 5.73 -12.56
C GLN A 161 -23.41 7.09 -11.88
N ILE A 162 -22.42 7.97 -12.09
CA ILE A 162 -22.44 9.36 -11.59
C ILE A 162 -23.16 10.25 -12.58
N TYR A 163 -22.89 10.06 -13.86
CA TYR A 163 -23.55 10.77 -14.95
C TYR A 163 -24.54 9.85 -15.66
N PRO A 164 -25.80 10.25 -15.86
CA PRO A 164 -26.84 9.39 -16.44
C PRO A 164 -26.69 9.28 -17.96
N CYS A 165 -25.56 8.82 -18.45
CA CYS A 165 -25.30 8.63 -19.87
C CYS A 165 -24.37 7.43 -20.10
N ASP A 166 -24.56 6.72 -21.20
CA ASP A 166 -23.68 5.65 -21.66
C ASP A 166 -22.67 6.22 -22.65
N LEU A 167 -21.41 5.75 -22.54
CA LEU A 167 -20.33 6.18 -23.42
C LEU A 167 -19.72 4.99 -24.15
N GLU A 168 -19.42 5.19 -25.43
CA GLU A 168 -18.61 4.26 -26.23
C GLU A 168 -17.31 4.98 -26.65
N LEU A 169 -16.17 4.51 -26.15
CA LEU A 169 -14.87 5.13 -26.36
C LEU A 169 -14.00 4.24 -27.26
N LYS A 170 -13.41 4.82 -28.31
CA LYS A 170 -12.44 4.16 -29.17
C LYS A 170 -11.03 4.38 -28.63
N ILE A 171 -10.24 3.34 -28.47
CA ILE A 171 -8.87 3.43 -27.99
C ILE A 171 -7.97 4.00 -29.11
N ALA A 172 -7.48 5.22 -28.89
CA ALA A 172 -6.53 5.88 -29.78
C ALA A 172 -5.06 5.61 -29.40
N GLY A 173 -4.79 5.38 -28.11
CA GLY A 173 -3.44 5.12 -27.62
C GLY A 173 -3.40 4.44 -26.28
N ILE A 174 -2.25 3.83 -25.98
CA ILE A 174 -1.95 3.19 -24.70
C ILE A 174 -0.76 3.91 -24.09
N TYR A 175 -0.95 4.53 -22.93
CA TYR A 175 0.09 5.27 -22.22
C TYR A 175 0.66 4.48 -21.03
N SER A 176 1.89 4.83 -20.62
CA SER A 176 2.55 4.25 -19.45
C SER A 176 3.49 5.27 -18.81
N GLY A 177 3.99 4.95 -17.61
CA GLY A 177 4.98 5.76 -16.89
C GLY A 177 4.39 6.90 -16.06
N THR A 178 3.07 6.92 -15.87
CA THR A 178 2.43 7.77 -14.86
C THR A 178 2.42 7.06 -13.50
N ALA A 179 2.06 7.80 -12.47
CA ALA A 179 1.92 7.23 -11.12
C ALA A 179 0.87 6.11 -11.05
N ASP A 180 -0.17 6.17 -11.89
CA ASP A 180 -1.24 5.18 -11.99
C ASP A 180 -1.63 4.94 -13.45
N ASP A 181 -1.02 3.94 -14.07
CA ASP A 181 -1.26 3.55 -15.46
C ASP A 181 -2.53 2.70 -15.63
N ARG A 182 -3.53 2.83 -14.77
CA ARG A 182 -4.83 2.13 -14.88
C ARG A 182 -5.89 2.97 -15.55
N ASN A 183 -5.78 4.28 -15.52
CA ASN A 183 -6.88 5.17 -15.84
C ASN A 183 -7.16 5.25 -17.34
N VAL A 184 -8.40 5.62 -17.67
CA VAL A 184 -8.84 5.95 -19.02
C VAL A 184 -9.08 7.45 -19.08
N MET A 185 -8.49 8.13 -20.07
CA MET A 185 -8.71 9.55 -20.30
C MET A 185 -9.42 9.73 -21.64
N PHE A 186 -10.51 10.48 -21.64
CA PHE A 186 -11.33 10.76 -22.82
C PHE A 186 -11.76 12.22 -22.86
N HIS A 187 -12.42 12.65 -23.91
CA HIS A 187 -12.72 14.04 -24.14
C HIS A 187 -13.86 14.57 -23.23
N GLN A 188 -13.63 15.68 -22.52
CA GLN A 188 -14.66 16.41 -21.77
C GLN A 188 -15.82 16.82 -22.66
N LYS A 189 -15.53 17.27 -23.89
CA LYS A 189 -16.56 17.66 -24.86
C LYS A 189 -17.53 16.52 -25.18
N TYR A 190 -17.05 15.28 -25.25
CA TYR A 190 -17.91 14.13 -25.49
C TYR A 190 -18.83 13.85 -24.29
N LEU A 191 -18.29 13.98 -23.07
CA LEU A 191 -19.10 13.90 -21.85
C LEU A 191 -20.17 15.00 -21.80
N ASP A 192 -19.79 16.26 -22.12
CA ASP A 192 -20.71 17.39 -22.12
C ASP A 192 -21.84 17.20 -23.11
N GLU A 193 -21.55 16.76 -24.35
CA GLU A 193 -22.55 16.47 -25.36
C GLU A 193 -23.50 15.36 -24.91
N ALA A 194 -22.98 14.28 -24.32
CA ALA A 194 -23.80 13.16 -23.83
C ALA A 194 -24.74 13.58 -22.69
N GLN A 195 -24.43 14.65 -21.97
CA GLN A 195 -25.25 15.20 -20.88
C GLN A 195 -26.12 16.41 -21.31
N GLY A 196 -26.13 16.79 -22.60
CA GLY A 196 -26.85 17.98 -23.07
C GLY A 196 -26.17 19.30 -22.75
N ASN A 197 -24.86 19.31 -22.62
CA ASN A 197 -24.00 20.51 -22.41
C ASN A 197 -24.34 21.29 -21.12
N PRO A 198 -24.20 20.69 -19.93
CA PRO A 198 -24.55 21.36 -18.67
C PRO A 198 -23.67 22.57 -18.33
N GLY A 199 -22.53 22.74 -19.02
CA GLY A 199 -21.58 23.83 -18.77
C GLY A 199 -20.84 23.70 -17.42
N THR A 200 -20.63 22.50 -16.97
CA THR A 200 -19.99 22.17 -15.70
C THR A 200 -18.83 21.20 -15.88
N VAL A 201 -17.89 21.21 -14.95
CA VAL A 201 -16.75 20.28 -14.87
C VAL A 201 -16.64 19.73 -13.45
N GLY A 202 -16.06 18.55 -13.28
CA GLY A 202 -15.86 17.97 -11.96
C GLY A 202 -14.86 18.77 -11.13
N THR A 203 -13.66 18.91 -11.64
CA THR A 203 -12.54 19.66 -11.02
C THR A 203 -11.71 20.36 -12.11
N TRP A 204 -10.88 21.30 -11.69
CA TRP A 204 -9.83 21.88 -12.54
C TRP A 204 -8.47 21.38 -12.07
N TRP A 205 -7.68 20.91 -13.00
CA TRP A 205 -6.28 20.62 -12.74
C TRP A 205 -5.43 21.72 -13.31
N VAL A 206 -4.58 22.29 -12.46
CA VAL A 206 -3.77 23.46 -12.75
C VAL A 206 -2.31 23.09 -12.61
N LEU A 207 -1.50 23.44 -13.59
CA LEU A 207 -0.05 23.33 -13.56
C LEU A 207 0.53 24.68 -13.16
N ALA A 208 1.28 24.72 -12.07
CA ALA A 208 2.05 25.91 -11.70
C ALA A 208 3.30 26.05 -12.57
N ALA A 209 3.72 27.27 -12.84
CA ALA A 209 4.89 27.56 -13.66
C ALA A 209 6.21 27.10 -13.00
N SER A 210 6.26 27.03 -11.67
CA SER A 210 7.41 26.53 -10.91
C SER A 210 6.99 26.04 -9.53
N LEU A 211 7.88 25.27 -8.86
CA LEU A 211 7.66 24.81 -7.48
C LEU A 211 7.50 25.96 -6.49
N ALA A 212 8.20 27.09 -6.71
CA ALA A 212 8.09 28.27 -5.86
C ALA A 212 6.74 29.00 -6.04
N GLU A 213 6.18 28.96 -7.25
CA GLU A 213 4.87 29.56 -7.54
C GLU A 213 3.69 28.72 -7.07
N ALA A 214 3.81 27.41 -6.96
CA ALA A 214 2.70 26.54 -6.65
C ALA A 214 1.92 26.93 -5.37
N PRO A 215 2.55 27.24 -4.22
CA PRO A 215 1.83 27.73 -3.03
C PRO A 215 1.15 29.09 -3.25
N LEU A 216 1.79 29.99 -3.99
CA LEU A 216 1.26 31.33 -4.29
C LEU A 216 0.04 31.24 -5.22
N VAL A 217 0.12 30.39 -6.25
CA VAL A 217 -1.00 30.10 -7.15
C VAL A 217 -2.17 29.51 -6.39
N THR A 218 -1.92 28.59 -5.50
CA THR A 218 -2.96 28.00 -4.65
C THR A 218 -3.70 29.05 -3.82
N ASP A 219 -2.97 29.96 -3.19
CA ASP A 219 -3.55 31.08 -2.41
C ASP A 219 -4.32 32.07 -3.31
N ARG A 220 -3.75 32.45 -4.47
CA ARG A 220 -4.40 33.31 -5.44
C ARG A 220 -5.73 32.75 -5.96
N ILE A 221 -5.78 31.43 -6.26
CA ILE A 221 -7.00 30.73 -6.69
C ILE A 221 -8.05 30.82 -5.56
N ASN A 222 -7.69 30.44 -4.35
CA ASN A 222 -8.62 30.44 -3.22
C ASN A 222 -9.19 31.84 -2.95
N LYS A 223 -8.37 32.89 -3.07
CA LYS A 223 -8.79 34.32 -2.95
C LYS A 223 -9.68 34.76 -4.10
N ALA A 224 -9.35 34.38 -5.34
CA ALA A 224 -10.11 34.79 -6.52
C ALA A 224 -11.55 34.27 -6.52
N PHE A 225 -11.78 33.10 -5.93
CA PHE A 225 -13.11 32.49 -5.85
C PHE A 225 -13.77 32.60 -4.46
N ALA A 226 -13.14 33.29 -3.50
CA ALA A 226 -13.76 33.56 -2.20
C ALA A 226 -15.04 34.41 -2.41
N ASN A 227 -16.11 33.98 -1.71
CA ASN A 227 -17.44 34.63 -1.80
C ASN A 227 -18.08 34.60 -3.21
N SER A 228 -17.60 33.74 -4.12
CA SER A 228 -18.24 33.53 -5.42
C SER A 228 -19.45 32.59 -5.28
N SER A 229 -20.33 32.59 -6.28
CA SER A 229 -21.49 31.67 -6.30
C SER A 229 -21.10 30.17 -6.34
N ALA A 230 -19.85 29.87 -6.67
CA ALA A 230 -19.27 28.54 -6.67
C ALA A 230 -17.86 28.62 -6.11
N GLU A 231 -17.76 28.69 -4.78
CA GLU A 231 -16.48 28.73 -4.08
C GLU A 231 -15.67 27.45 -4.34
N VAL A 232 -14.38 27.64 -4.49
CA VAL A 232 -13.46 26.53 -4.72
C VAL A 232 -12.53 26.32 -3.53
N ARG A 233 -11.96 25.13 -3.47
CA ARG A 233 -10.80 24.78 -2.67
C ARG A 233 -9.70 24.34 -3.60
N ALA A 234 -8.66 25.15 -3.69
CA ALA A 234 -7.43 24.81 -4.36
C ALA A 234 -6.44 24.23 -3.36
N GLU A 235 -5.83 23.11 -3.68
CA GLU A 235 -4.83 22.43 -2.86
C GLU A 235 -3.86 21.68 -3.78
N SER A 236 -2.61 21.44 -3.34
CA SER A 236 -1.67 20.63 -4.13
C SER A 236 -2.23 19.21 -4.33
N GLU A 237 -1.89 18.56 -5.45
CA GLU A 237 -2.30 17.19 -5.72
C GLU A 237 -1.94 16.27 -4.55
N ARG A 238 -0.75 16.44 -3.98
CA ARG A 238 -0.32 15.70 -2.80
C ARG A 238 -1.25 15.92 -1.60
N ALA A 239 -1.64 17.16 -1.31
CA ALA A 239 -2.56 17.45 -0.20
C ALA A 239 -3.95 16.85 -0.45
N PHE A 240 -4.42 16.93 -1.71
CA PHE A 240 -5.68 16.33 -2.13
C PHE A 240 -5.68 14.80 -1.93
N VAL A 241 -4.66 14.11 -2.40
CA VAL A 241 -4.53 12.65 -2.23
C VAL A 241 -4.39 12.28 -0.75
N LEU A 242 -3.61 13.05 0.04
CA LEU A 242 -3.53 12.85 1.49
C LEU A 242 -4.87 13.08 2.19
N GLY A 243 -5.72 13.95 1.66
CA GLY A 243 -7.10 14.13 2.10
C GLY A 243 -7.91 12.84 2.00
N PHE A 244 -7.80 12.10 0.89
CA PHE A 244 -8.41 10.78 0.76
C PHE A 244 -7.80 9.76 1.72
N VAL A 245 -6.48 9.74 1.82
CA VAL A 245 -5.77 8.85 2.77
C VAL A 245 -6.24 9.12 4.21
N SER A 246 -6.53 10.38 4.56
CA SER A 246 -7.02 10.71 5.90
C SER A 246 -8.41 10.12 6.20
N MET A 247 -9.23 9.89 5.19
CA MET A 247 -10.51 9.18 5.37
C MET A 247 -10.29 7.72 5.82
N TRP A 248 -9.12 7.16 5.49
CA TRP A 248 -8.69 5.82 5.91
C TRP A 248 -7.93 5.82 7.24
N ALA A 249 -7.83 6.96 7.94
CA ALA A 249 -7.10 7.06 9.21
C ALA A 249 -7.60 6.08 10.27
N ASN A 250 -8.92 5.82 10.30
CA ASN A 250 -9.52 4.80 11.18
C ASN A 250 -9.03 3.38 10.83
N ILE A 251 -8.83 3.07 9.55
CA ILE A 251 -8.29 1.78 9.09
C ILE A 251 -6.82 1.65 9.48
N LYS A 252 -6.04 2.72 9.40
CA LYS A 252 -4.66 2.74 9.90
C LYS A 252 -4.60 2.39 11.38
N THR A 253 -5.45 3.00 12.19
CA THR A 253 -5.55 2.71 13.62
C THR A 253 -5.99 1.28 13.88
N LEU A 254 -6.96 0.79 13.13
CA LEU A 254 -7.44 -0.60 13.22
C LEU A 254 -6.32 -1.60 12.88
N ILE A 255 -5.62 -1.42 11.75
CA ILE A 255 -4.51 -2.30 11.34
C ILE A 255 -3.38 -2.24 12.36
N GLY A 256 -3.06 -1.04 12.87
CA GLY A 256 -2.08 -0.86 13.94
C GLY A 256 -2.47 -1.62 15.21
N GLY A 257 -3.73 -1.53 15.63
CA GLY A 257 -4.27 -2.29 16.75
C GLY A 257 -4.18 -3.80 16.55
N ILE A 258 -4.60 -4.29 15.39
CA ILE A 258 -4.48 -5.72 15.03
C ILE A 258 -3.01 -6.17 15.08
N SER A 259 -2.09 -5.37 14.54
CA SER A 259 -0.64 -5.68 14.56
C SER A 259 -0.13 -5.82 16.00
N ILE A 260 -0.54 -4.95 16.91
CA ILE A 260 -0.17 -5.03 18.34
C ILE A 260 -0.72 -6.32 18.97
N VAL A 261 -1.98 -6.65 18.72
CA VAL A 261 -2.62 -7.87 19.24
C VAL A 261 -1.91 -9.12 18.70
N VAL A 262 -1.55 -9.14 17.42
CA VAL A 262 -0.79 -10.25 16.81
C VAL A 262 0.58 -10.41 17.47
N VAL A 263 1.32 -9.32 17.68
CA VAL A 263 2.63 -9.38 18.37
C VAL A 263 2.46 -9.84 19.81
N PHE A 264 1.45 -9.36 20.51
CA PHE A 264 1.15 -9.78 21.88
C PHE A 264 0.80 -11.28 21.97
N ALA A 265 -0.08 -11.75 21.10
CA ALA A 265 -0.41 -13.18 21.01
C ALA A 265 0.82 -14.03 20.70
N LEU A 266 1.68 -13.55 19.79
CA LEU A 266 2.94 -14.22 19.44
C LEU A 266 3.87 -14.32 20.65
N ILE A 267 3.99 -13.26 21.46
CA ILE A 267 4.76 -13.28 22.72
C ILE A 267 4.22 -14.39 23.64
N LEU A 268 2.91 -14.41 23.89
CA LEU A 268 2.29 -15.39 24.78
C LEU A 268 2.51 -16.83 24.32
N VAL A 269 2.29 -17.10 23.04
CA VAL A 269 2.48 -18.43 22.46
C VAL A 269 3.95 -18.85 22.54
N THR A 270 4.88 -17.95 22.18
CA THR A 270 6.32 -18.28 22.18
C THR A 270 6.83 -18.51 23.60
N VAL A 271 6.43 -17.67 24.57
CA VAL A 271 6.79 -17.84 25.98
C VAL A 271 6.20 -19.15 26.54
N SER A 272 4.96 -19.46 26.21
CA SER A 272 4.28 -20.68 26.67
C SER A 272 4.94 -21.93 26.13
N THR A 273 5.21 -21.97 24.81
CA THR A 273 5.89 -23.12 24.17
C THR A 273 7.32 -23.29 24.68
N MET A 274 8.04 -22.19 24.95
CA MET A 274 9.38 -22.27 25.50
C MET A 274 9.40 -22.69 26.95
N SER A 275 8.45 -22.20 27.76
CA SER A 275 8.29 -22.66 29.16
C SER A 275 8.03 -24.16 29.24
N MET A 276 7.19 -24.70 28.36
CA MET A 276 6.94 -26.13 28.28
C MET A 276 8.22 -26.88 27.84
N ALA A 277 8.94 -26.37 26.86
CA ALA A 277 10.20 -26.96 26.41
C ALA A 277 11.25 -27.06 27.51
N ILE A 278 11.35 -26.06 28.37
CA ILE A 278 12.29 -26.05 29.48
C ILE A 278 11.85 -26.98 30.61
N ARG A 279 10.54 -27.08 30.89
CA ARG A 279 10.02 -28.03 31.87
C ARG A 279 10.32 -29.48 31.50
N GLU A 280 10.14 -29.85 30.23
CA GLU A 280 10.48 -31.19 29.72
C GLU A 280 11.98 -31.55 29.88
N ARG A 281 12.86 -30.53 29.84
CA ARG A 281 14.32 -30.69 29.95
C ARG A 281 14.88 -30.33 31.32
N PHE A 282 14.00 -30.14 32.30
CA PHE A 282 14.42 -29.67 33.63
C PHE A 282 15.45 -30.57 34.26
N ARG A 283 15.29 -31.93 34.10
CA ARG A 283 16.24 -32.92 34.57
C ARG A 283 17.60 -32.81 33.89
N GLU A 284 17.65 -32.58 32.59
CA GLU A 284 18.90 -32.42 31.83
C GLU A 284 19.66 -31.18 32.28
N LEU A 285 18.93 -30.07 32.49
CA LEU A 285 19.49 -28.84 32.99
C LEU A 285 20.02 -28.97 34.43
N ALA A 286 19.33 -29.76 35.26
CA ALA A 286 19.79 -30.08 36.62
C ALA A 286 21.08 -30.94 36.61
N ILE A 287 21.21 -31.91 35.70
CA ILE A 287 22.41 -32.71 35.49
C ILE A 287 23.57 -31.83 35.02
N LEU A 288 23.35 -30.96 34.01
CA LEU A 288 24.37 -30.01 33.54
C LEU A 288 24.87 -29.11 34.68
N LYS A 289 23.96 -28.65 35.54
CA LYS A 289 24.30 -27.86 36.72
C LYS A 289 25.10 -28.68 37.75
N ALA A 290 24.80 -29.97 37.95
CA ALA A 290 25.55 -30.87 38.82
C ALA A 290 26.96 -31.15 38.31
N ILE A 291 27.19 -31.21 36.99
CA ILE A 291 28.48 -31.44 36.34
C ILE A 291 29.34 -30.14 36.35
N GLY A 292 28.79 -29.01 36.83
CA GLY A 292 29.58 -27.77 37.01
C GLY A 292 29.27 -26.63 36.02
N PHE A 293 28.28 -26.77 35.17
CA PHE A 293 27.82 -25.66 34.32
C PHE A 293 27.32 -24.49 35.18
N ARG A 294 27.81 -23.28 34.92
CA ARG A 294 27.38 -22.07 35.60
C ARG A 294 25.97 -21.66 35.17
N ARG A 295 25.23 -20.97 36.03
CA ARG A 295 23.90 -20.44 35.66
C ARG A 295 23.93 -19.61 34.39
N ARG A 296 25.02 -18.89 34.12
CA ARG A 296 25.25 -18.08 32.91
C ARG A 296 25.31 -18.98 31.65
N ASP A 297 25.97 -20.12 31.74
CA ASP A 297 26.14 -21.03 30.60
C ASP A 297 24.80 -21.67 30.20
N LEU A 298 23.98 -22.04 31.19
CA LEU A 298 22.62 -22.54 30.98
C LEU A 298 21.73 -21.47 30.39
N PHE A 299 21.87 -20.20 30.84
CA PHE A 299 21.14 -19.08 30.28
C PHE A 299 21.48 -18.85 28.80
N VAL A 300 22.77 -18.82 28.47
CA VAL A 300 23.22 -18.65 27.07
C VAL A 300 22.71 -19.78 26.20
N LEU A 301 22.68 -21.01 26.69
CA LEU A 301 22.18 -22.17 25.96
C LEU A 301 20.66 -22.00 25.62
N ILE A 302 19.85 -21.67 26.61
CA ILE A 302 18.41 -21.45 26.45
C ILE A 302 18.14 -20.24 25.54
N LEU A 303 18.88 -19.16 25.75
CA LEU A 303 18.78 -17.95 24.95
C LEU A 303 19.11 -18.23 23.47
N ALA A 304 20.20 -18.92 23.20
CA ALA A 304 20.62 -19.26 21.85
C ALA A 304 19.61 -20.18 21.15
N GLU A 305 18.98 -21.12 21.86
CA GLU A 305 17.92 -21.99 21.34
C GLU A 305 16.68 -21.15 21.00
N SER A 306 16.20 -20.30 21.91
CA SER A 306 15.00 -19.46 21.71
C SER A 306 15.21 -18.46 20.59
N PHE A 307 16.36 -17.78 20.61
CA PHE A 307 16.72 -16.79 19.60
C PHE A 307 16.88 -17.43 18.22
N GLY A 308 17.53 -18.60 18.14
CA GLY A 308 17.67 -19.35 16.90
C GLY A 308 16.34 -19.75 16.28
N LEU A 309 15.41 -20.29 17.09
CA LEU A 309 14.06 -20.66 16.62
C LEU A 309 13.25 -19.44 16.17
N ALA A 310 13.34 -18.30 16.90
CA ALA A 310 12.65 -17.07 16.52
C ALA A 310 13.21 -16.49 15.21
N MET A 311 14.55 -16.49 15.04
CA MET A 311 15.19 -16.02 13.82
C MET A 311 14.87 -16.90 12.60
N LEU A 312 14.84 -18.24 12.79
CA LEU A 312 14.39 -19.16 11.74
C LEU A 312 12.93 -18.92 11.39
N GLY A 313 12.06 -18.66 12.39
CA GLY A 313 10.68 -18.25 12.15
C GLY A 313 10.56 -16.96 11.36
N ALA A 314 11.40 -15.95 11.67
CA ALA A 314 11.43 -14.69 10.91
C ALA A 314 11.89 -14.90 9.47
N LEU A 315 12.92 -15.70 9.26
CA LEU A 315 13.44 -15.99 7.93
C LEU A 315 12.40 -16.71 7.07
N VAL A 316 11.67 -17.68 7.65
CA VAL A 316 10.61 -18.40 6.93
C VAL A 316 9.36 -17.51 6.76
N GLY A 317 8.95 -16.75 7.78
CA GLY A 317 7.75 -15.92 7.73
C GLY A 317 7.92 -14.66 6.88
N ALA A 318 8.87 -13.81 7.23
CA ALA A 318 9.11 -12.57 6.49
C ALA A 318 9.76 -12.84 5.12
N GLY A 319 10.71 -13.78 5.05
CA GLY A 319 11.31 -14.22 3.79
C GLY A 319 10.27 -14.89 2.87
N GLY A 320 9.38 -15.71 3.43
CA GLY A 320 8.27 -16.32 2.70
C GLY A 320 7.30 -15.28 2.15
N ALA A 321 6.97 -14.23 2.92
CA ALA A 321 6.16 -13.11 2.45
C ALA A 321 6.83 -12.37 1.29
N TRP A 322 8.14 -12.11 1.40
CA TRP A 322 8.89 -11.45 0.34
C TRP A 322 8.89 -12.27 -0.96
N VAL A 323 9.20 -13.58 -0.88
CA VAL A 323 9.19 -14.47 -2.05
C VAL A 323 7.80 -14.57 -2.66
N LEU A 324 6.77 -14.75 -1.81
CA LEU A 324 5.38 -14.90 -2.26
C LEU A 324 4.91 -13.66 -3.02
N TYR A 325 5.12 -12.48 -2.47
CA TYR A 325 4.64 -11.22 -3.08
C TYR A 325 5.49 -10.78 -4.27
N HIS A 326 6.73 -11.26 -4.37
CA HIS A 326 7.54 -11.04 -5.56
C HIS A 326 7.17 -11.98 -6.72
N GLN A 327 6.69 -13.19 -6.42
CA GLN A 327 6.28 -14.18 -7.44
C GLN A 327 4.82 -14.07 -7.84
N LEU A 328 3.95 -13.68 -6.91
CA LEU A 328 2.53 -13.49 -7.19
C LEU A 328 2.29 -12.08 -7.72
N ASP A 329 1.63 -12.00 -8.84
CA ASP A 329 1.07 -10.75 -9.36
C ASP A 329 -0.16 -10.38 -8.51
N ILE A 330 0.10 -9.76 -7.36
CA ILE A 330 -0.94 -9.34 -6.41
C ILE A 330 -1.91 -8.37 -7.06
N GLN A 331 -1.43 -7.57 -8.00
CA GLN A 331 -2.25 -6.67 -8.77
C GLN A 331 -3.34 -7.41 -9.56
N LYS A 332 -3.00 -8.52 -10.22
CA LYS A 332 -4.00 -9.36 -10.91
C LYS A 332 -4.95 -10.03 -9.93
N LEU A 333 -4.44 -10.54 -8.80
CA LEU A 333 -5.25 -11.21 -7.79
C LEU A 333 -6.24 -10.27 -7.09
N THR A 334 -5.88 -9.01 -6.89
CA THR A 334 -6.72 -8.01 -6.21
C THR A 334 -7.51 -7.12 -7.17
N ASN A 335 -7.59 -7.52 -8.44
CA ASN A 335 -8.26 -6.75 -9.47
C ASN A 335 -7.75 -5.29 -9.57
N GLY A 336 -6.44 -5.08 -9.38
CA GLY A 336 -5.82 -3.77 -9.44
C GLY A 336 -6.05 -2.91 -8.18
N MET A 337 -6.62 -3.45 -7.11
CA MET A 337 -6.82 -2.70 -5.87
C MET A 337 -5.50 -2.33 -5.20
N PHE A 338 -4.51 -3.21 -5.23
CA PHE A 338 -3.16 -2.97 -4.74
C PHE A 338 -2.18 -2.91 -5.91
N ILE A 339 -1.43 -1.80 -6.03
CA ILE A 339 -0.53 -1.53 -7.15
C ILE A 339 0.90 -1.96 -6.86
N MET A 340 1.42 -1.61 -5.67
CA MET A 340 2.81 -1.84 -5.26
C MET A 340 2.88 -2.69 -3.99
N PHE A 341 2.33 -3.91 -4.05
CA PHE A 341 2.29 -4.81 -2.89
C PHE A 341 3.66 -5.47 -2.68
N GLU A 342 4.65 -4.67 -2.26
CA GLU A 342 6.04 -5.08 -2.10
C GLU A 342 6.51 -5.01 -0.65
N VAL A 343 7.29 -6.03 -0.25
CA VAL A 343 7.95 -6.05 1.06
C VAL A 343 9.22 -5.21 1.01
N THR A 344 9.27 -4.14 1.80
CA THR A 344 10.46 -3.28 1.87
C THR A 344 11.51 -3.81 2.84
N PRO A 345 12.80 -3.40 2.67
CA PRO A 345 13.86 -3.72 3.63
C PRO A 345 13.54 -3.26 5.06
N GLN A 346 12.80 -2.16 5.21
CA GLN A 346 12.38 -1.65 6.53
C GLN A 346 11.39 -2.61 7.22
N MET A 347 10.44 -3.18 6.49
CA MET A 347 9.49 -4.17 7.01
C MET A 347 10.19 -5.47 7.39
N MET A 348 11.15 -5.91 6.57
CA MET A 348 12.01 -7.04 6.90
C MET A 348 12.79 -6.78 8.18
N GLY A 349 13.43 -5.60 8.30
CA GLY A 349 14.15 -5.20 9.50
C GLY A 349 13.27 -5.20 10.75
N LEU A 350 12.03 -4.69 10.64
CA LEU A 350 11.07 -4.71 11.74
C LEU A 350 10.70 -6.14 12.15
N ALA A 351 10.43 -7.03 11.19
CA ALA A 351 10.10 -8.44 11.48
C ALA A 351 11.25 -9.16 12.20
N PHE A 352 12.51 -8.94 11.76
CA PHE A 352 13.69 -9.49 12.44
C PHE A 352 13.90 -8.87 13.83
N ALA A 353 13.65 -7.56 14.00
CA ALA A 353 13.72 -6.91 15.30
C ALA A 353 12.69 -7.47 16.28
N VAL A 354 11.44 -7.67 15.82
CA VAL A 354 10.39 -8.31 16.61
C VAL A 354 10.80 -9.75 16.98
N ALA A 355 11.33 -10.53 16.03
CA ALA A 355 11.82 -11.88 16.30
C ALA A 355 12.97 -11.90 17.35
N ALA A 356 13.89 -10.94 17.27
CA ALA A 356 14.98 -10.82 18.25
C ALA A 356 14.44 -10.54 19.66
N VAL A 357 13.52 -9.60 19.79
CA VAL A 357 12.86 -9.28 21.07
C VAL A 357 12.09 -10.49 21.60
N LEU A 358 11.37 -11.21 20.74
CA LEU A 358 10.65 -12.45 21.09
C LEU A 358 11.60 -13.53 21.59
N GLY A 359 12.70 -13.75 20.88
CA GLY A 359 13.72 -14.72 21.27
C GLY A 359 14.33 -14.42 22.65
N LEU A 360 14.55 -13.12 22.93
CA LEU A 360 15.04 -12.66 24.24
C LEU A 360 13.98 -12.86 25.33
N LEU A 361 12.76 -12.38 25.13
CA LEU A 361 11.68 -12.45 26.14
C LEU A 361 11.29 -13.90 26.46
N SER A 362 11.24 -14.77 25.45
CA SER A 362 10.90 -16.18 25.62
C SER A 362 11.94 -16.96 26.41
N ALA A 363 13.20 -16.50 26.45
CA ALA A 363 14.25 -17.10 27.26
C ALA A 363 14.26 -16.60 28.70
N VAL A 364 13.97 -15.30 28.92
CA VAL A 364 14.09 -14.65 30.25
C VAL A 364 13.11 -15.22 31.26
N LEU A 365 11.82 -15.34 30.88
CA LEU A 365 10.77 -15.79 31.80
C LEU A 365 10.99 -17.22 32.34
N PRO A 366 11.28 -18.24 31.49
CA PRO A 366 11.57 -19.58 31.99
C PRO A 366 12.88 -19.65 32.80
N MET A 367 13.86 -18.82 32.45
CA MET A 367 15.14 -18.79 33.14
C MET A 367 15.02 -18.33 34.60
N ILE A 368 14.15 -17.36 34.89
CA ILE A 368 13.89 -16.95 36.26
C ILE A 368 13.40 -18.14 37.10
N ASN A 369 12.57 -19.00 36.52
CA ASN A 369 12.07 -20.20 37.18
C ASN A 369 13.19 -21.22 37.42
N VAL A 370 14.03 -21.48 36.41
CA VAL A 370 15.19 -22.41 36.52
C VAL A 370 16.23 -21.91 37.54
N ALA A 371 16.47 -20.61 37.57
CA ALA A 371 17.43 -20.01 38.52
C ALA A 371 17.00 -20.15 39.99
N ARG A 372 15.69 -20.13 40.25
CA ARG A 372 15.10 -20.24 41.61
C ARG A 372 14.99 -21.65 42.10
N THR A 373 15.09 -22.67 41.24
CA THR A 373 14.88 -24.10 41.61
C THR A 373 16.20 -24.72 42.05
N SER A 374 16.17 -25.43 43.18
CA SER A 374 17.34 -26.15 43.70
C SER A 374 17.60 -27.45 42.93
N VAL A 375 18.85 -27.90 42.88
CA VAL A 375 19.24 -29.15 42.21
C VAL A 375 18.51 -30.36 42.86
N VAL A 376 18.28 -30.29 44.17
CA VAL A 376 17.57 -31.31 44.93
C VAL A 376 16.09 -31.40 44.51
N GLN A 377 15.43 -30.27 44.26
CA GLN A 377 14.05 -30.28 43.73
C GLN A 377 13.95 -30.83 42.32
N GLY A 378 14.97 -30.55 41.47
CA GLY A 378 15.03 -31.03 40.09
C GLY A 378 15.26 -32.56 39.97
N LEU A 379 15.84 -33.17 40.99
CA LEU A 379 16.06 -34.62 41.07
C LEU A 379 14.93 -35.37 41.80
N LYS A 380 14.17 -34.67 42.67
CA LYS A 380 13.06 -35.25 43.45
C LYS A 380 11.73 -35.39 42.70
N THR A 381 11.56 -34.87 41.52
CA THR A 381 10.35 -35.07 40.67
C THR A 381 10.36 -36.42 39.99
N LEU A 382 10.77 -37.47 40.70
CA LEU A 382 10.88 -38.85 40.23
C LEU A 382 9.81 -39.81 40.86
N ASP A 383 8.89 -39.25 41.63
CA ASP A 383 7.75 -40.00 42.18
C ASP A 383 6.42 -39.44 41.64
#